data_2d9022447e140e4e1098f552ec326de0
#
_entry.id   2d9022447e140e4e1098f552ec326de0
#
_cell.length_a   1.000
_cell.length_b   1.000
_cell.length_c   1.000
_cell.angle_alpha   90.00
_cell.angle_beta   90.00
_cell.angle_gamma   90.00
#
_symmetry.space_group_name_H-M   'P 1'
#
loop_
_entity.id
_entity.type
_entity.pdbx_description
1 polymer ?
#
loop_
_entity_poly.entity_id
_entity_poly.type
_entity_poly.pdbx_seq_one_letter_code
_entity_poly.pdbx_strand_id
1 'polypeptide(L)'
;MSMPFDATLKDLARAYAADFLATFDRPPAGPLALLNVDLSTVTTAADLVVGVGDPLAEVVHVDFQSSAAAWKHADVLVYNALLYATYHVPVHSIVILLRPQAAHANLSGVVSYAARSGRGSMAFTYEVVRLWQRPAEELLAGALGTTPLAMLGALPQGVALSDALTAVAQRLIAHLEREASRDQARKLLTAAFVLTGLRVRRDVARQVFRGVRAMRDSDTYLAILEEGEEAKAKAVILRQGEKRFGPPGESVTARLNAITDLDRLDRLIDRLFDATASSWQDLLDTQ
;
A
#
# COMPACT_ATOMS: atom_id res chain seq x y z
N MET A 1 -9.42 -7.68 -7.60
CA MET A 1 -9.80 -6.26 -7.39
C MET A 1 -8.71 -5.62 -6.57
N SER A 2 -8.02 -4.60 -7.13
CA SER A 2 -7.02 -3.84 -6.36
C SER A 2 -7.76 -2.92 -5.40
N MET A 3 -7.64 -3.17 -4.11
CA MET A 3 -8.20 -2.31 -3.05
C MET A 3 -7.48 -0.95 -3.06
N PRO A 4 -8.13 0.16 -2.61
CA PRO A 4 -7.50 1.49 -2.56
C PRO A 4 -6.15 1.48 -1.82
N PHE A 5 -6.04 0.65 -0.78
CA PHE A 5 -4.83 0.46 0.02
C PHE A 5 -3.67 -0.12 -0.78
N ASP A 6 -3.96 -1.10 -1.65
CA ASP A 6 -3.00 -1.78 -2.49
C ASP A 6 -2.29 -0.80 -3.44
N ALA A 7 -3.07 0.02 -4.16
CA ALA A 7 -2.50 1.04 -5.04
C ALA A 7 -1.65 2.06 -4.26
N THR A 8 -2.12 2.51 -3.08
CA THR A 8 -1.39 3.47 -2.24
C THR A 8 -0.06 2.90 -1.76
N LEU A 9 -0.06 1.65 -1.28
CA LEU A 9 1.15 1.01 -0.80
C LEU A 9 2.15 0.75 -1.92
N LYS A 10 1.68 0.31 -3.10
CA LYS A 10 2.52 0.14 -4.28
C LYS A 10 3.16 1.45 -4.70
N ASP A 11 2.39 2.53 -4.76
CA ASP A 11 2.91 3.84 -5.12
C ASP A 11 3.92 4.35 -4.07
N LEU A 12 3.61 4.16 -2.78
CA LEU A 12 4.50 4.52 -1.69
C LEU A 12 5.80 3.70 -1.74
N ALA A 13 5.70 2.38 -1.84
CA ALA A 13 6.84 1.50 -1.88
C ALA A 13 7.74 1.73 -3.12
N ARG A 14 7.16 2.05 -4.27
CA ARG A 14 7.92 2.43 -5.46
C ARG A 14 8.64 3.76 -5.30
N ALA A 15 7.97 4.76 -4.69
CA ALA A 15 8.56 6.08 -4.47
C ALA A 15 9.68 6.06 -3.41
N TYR A 16 9.63 5.14 -2.45
CA TYR A 16 10.53 5.06 -1.30
C TYR A 16 11.12 3.65 -1.11
N ALA A 17 11.52 2.99 -2.20
CA ALA A 17 11.99 1.61 -2.15
C ALA A 17 13.16 1.39 -1.18
N ALA A 18 14.13 2.32 -1.12
CA ALA A 18 15.26 2.27 -0.21
C ALA A 18 14.80 2.28 1.27
N ASP A 19 13.82 3.16 1.60
CA ASP A 19 13.26 3.28 2.94
C ASP A 19 12.55 1.99 3.37
N PHE A 20 11.78 1.40 2.45
CA PHE A 20 11.13 0.11 2.71
C PHE A 20 12.15 -0.99 3.00
N LEU A 21 13.19 -1.12 2.19
CA LEU A 21 14.23 -2.12 2.42
C LEU A 21 14.95 -1.91 3.75
N ALA A 22 15.30 -0.67 4.08
CA ALA A 22 15.96 -0.34 5.36
C ALA A 22 15.05 -0.65 6.57
N THR A 23 13.75 -0.33 6.49
CA THR A 23 12.78 -0.55 7.57
C THR A 23 12.57 -2.04 7.89
N PHE A 24 12.76 -2.91 6.90
CA PHE A 24 12.62 -4.36 7.07
C PHE A 24 13.97 -5.09 7.17
N ASP A 25 14.96 -4.44 7.81
CA ASP A 25 16.29 -4.99 8.09
C ASP A 25 17.10 -5.37 6.84
N ARG A 26 16.81 -4.73 5.71
CA ARG A 26 17.48 -4.92 4.42
C ARG A 26 18.01 -3.62 3.83
N PRO A 27 18.92 -2.92 4.55
CA PRO A 27 19.54 -1.72 3.97
C PRO A 27 20.24 -2.10 2.66
N PRO A 28 19.98 -1.39 1.55
CA PRO A 28 20.54 -1.74 0.27
C PRO A 28 22.06 -1.62 0.29
N ALA A 29 22.75 -2.67 -0.18
CA ALA A 29 24.20 -2.69 -0.28
C ALA A 29 24.75 -1.98 -1.54
N GLY A 30 23.87 -1.46 -2.40
CA GLY A 30 24.23 -0.80 -3.65
C GLY A 30 23.07 -0.02 -4.28
N PRO A 31 23.24 0.46 -5.53
CA PRO A 31 22.21 1.14 -6.27
C PRO A 31 20.94 0.30 -6.39
N LEU A 32 19.76 0.95 -6.34
CA LEU A 32 18.46 0.30 -6.49
C LEU A 32 17.90 0.58 -7.88
N ALA A 33 17.26 -0.43 -8.46
CA ALA A 33 16.47 -0.31 -9.67
C ALA A 33 15.11 -0.96 -9.45
N LEU A 34 14.02 -0.24 -9.77
CA LEU A 34 12.68 -0.84 -9.85
C LEU A 34 12.64 -1.73 -11.09
N LEU A 35 12.38 -3.01 -10.89
CA LEU A 35 12.29 -3.97 -11.98
C LEU A 35 10.83 -4.05 -12.45
N ASN A 36 10.63 -3.86 -13.74
CA ASN A 36 9.33 -4.07 -14.35
C ASN A 36 9.21 -5.53 -14.77
N VAL A 37 8.46 -6.32 -13.99
CA VAL A 37 8.29 -7.75 -14.25
C VAL A 37 6.91 -7.96 -14.83
N ASP A 38 6.83 -8.08 -16.16
CA ASP A 38 5.66 -8.59 -16.84
C ASP A 38 5.72 -10.13 -16.84
N LEU A 39 5.18 -10.73 -15.77
CA LEU A 39 5.02 -12.17 -15.67
C LEU A 39 3.68 -12.56 -16.33
N SER A 40 3.57 -12.34 -17.64
CA SER A 40 2.34 -12.50 -18.43
C SER A 40 1.70 -13.91 -18.37
N THR A 41 2.40 -14.89 -17.80
CA THR A 41 1.91 -16.25 -17.54
C THR A 41 1.25 -16.44 -16.18
N VAL A 42 1.37 -15.45 -15.25
CA VAL A 42 0.80 -15.52 -13.90
C VAL A 42 -0.18 -14.37 -13.74
N THR A 43 -1.42 -14.70 -13.43
CA THR A 43 -2.56 -13.74 -13.34
C THR A 43 -2.46 -12.75 -12.17
N THR A 44 -1.40 -12.79 -11.37
CA THR A 44 -1.19 -11.93 -10.20
C THR A 44 0.09 -11.12 -10.41
N ALA A 45 0.03 -9.79 -10.35
CA ALA A 45 1.20 -8.93 -10.43
C ALA A 45 1.87 -8.83 -9.04
N ALA A 46 3.19 -8.93 -8.98
CA ALA A 46 3.97 -8.59 -7.78
C ALA A 46 3.75 -7.12 -7.39
N ASP A 47 3.71 -6.84 -6.08
CA ASP A 47 3.45 -5.48 -5.62
C ASP A 47 4.66 -4.58 -5.80
N LEU A 48 5.85 -5.09 -5.45
CA LEU A 48 7.12 -4.39 -5.63
C LEU A 48 8.24 -5.40 -5.91
N VAL A 49 9.04 -5.13 -6.93
CA VAL A 49 10.27 -5.87 -7.23
C VAL A 49 11.41 -4.87 -7.40
N VAL A 50 12.45 -5.02 -6.60
CA VAL A 50 13.61 -4.13 -6.57
C VAL A 50 14.88 -4.93 -6.85
N GLY A 51 15.65 -4.48 -7.83
CA GLY A 51 17.01 -4.97 -8.06
C GLY A 51 18.00 -4.20 -7.19
N VAL A 52 18.96 -4.89 -6.62
CA VAL A 52 20.01 -4.34 -5.77
C VAL A 52 21.37 -4.59 -6.42
N GLY A 53 22.18 -3.53 -6.53
CA GLY A 53 23.52 -3.59 -7.08
C GLY A 53 23.61 -3.18 -8.56
N ASP A 54 24.82 -2.77 -8.96
CA ASP A 54 25.23 -2.54 -10.35
C ASP A 54 26.67 -3.05 -10.53
N PRO A 55 26.86 -4.23 -11.16
CA PRO A 55 25.85 -5.10 -11.79
C PRO A 55 24.85 -5.68 -10.77
N LEU A 56 23.66 -6.07 -11.26
CA LEU A 56 22.59 -6.64 -10.44
C LEU A 56 23.09 -7.84 -9.61
N ALA A 57 22.99 -7.74 -8.28
CA ALA A 57 23.50 -8.76 -7.36
C ALA A 57 22.40 -9.55 -6.63
N GLU A 58 21.24 -8.92 -6.40
CA GLU A 58 20.10 -9.51 -5.70
C GLU A 58 18.79 -8.88 -6.19
N VAL A 59 17.70 -9.62 -6.09
CA VAL A 59 16.33 -9.11 -6.27
C VAL A 59 15.56 -9.23 -4.96
N VAL A 60 14.91 -8.15 -4.54
CA VAL A 60 13.98 -8.15 -3.41
C VAL A 60 12.56 -8.04 -3.94
N HIS A 61 11.73 -9.03 -3.59
CA HIS A 61 10.32 -9.11 -3.90
C HIS A 61 9.50 -8.82 -2.63
N VAL A 62 8.62 -7.82 -2.69
CA VAL A 62 7.73 -7.45 -1.58
C VAL A 62 6.29 -7.60 -2.02
N ASP A 63 5.48 -8.22 -1.16
CA ASP A 63 4.06 -8.42 -1.35
C ASP A 63 3.27 -7.93 -0.12
N PHE A 64 2.23 -7.13 -0.34
CA PHE A 64 1.39 -6.57 0.71
C PHE A 64 0.08 -7.34 0.83
N GLN A 65 -0.27 -7.78 2.03
CA GLN A 65 -1.45 -8.58 2.27
C GLN A 65 -2.37 -7.94 3.31
N SER A 66 -3.60 -7.61 2.91
CA SER A 66 -4.63 -7.02 3.79
C SER A 66 -5.74 -7.97 4.20
N SER A 67 -5.84 -9.14 3.57
CA SER A 67 -6.84 -10.18 3.86
C SER A 67 -6.23 -11.57 3.82
N ALA A 68 -6.82 -12.54 4.49
CA ALA A 68 -6.35 -13.92 4.46
C ALA A 68 -6.42 -14.51 3.04
N ALA A 69 -5.34 -15.17 2.62
CA ALA A 69 -5.25 -15.89 1.37
C ALA A 69 -4.57 -17.26 1.59
N ALA A 70 -5.35 -18.33 1.46
CA ALA A 70 -4.91 -19.69 1.81
C ALA A 70 -3.69 -20.17 0.99
N TRP A 71 -3.56 -19.71 -0.26
CA TRP A 71 -2.51 -20.14 -1.19
C TRP A 71 -1.40 -19.12 -1.37
N LYS A 72 -1.39 -18.02 -0.61
CA LYS A 72 -0.39 -16.96 -0.75
C LYS A 72 1.06 -17.45 -0.61
N HIS A 73 1.33 -18.39 0.29
CA HIS A 73 2.65 -19.01 0.42
C HIS A 73 3.14 -19.70 -0.87
N ALA A 74 2.20 -20.32 -1.62
CA ALA A 74 2.53 -20.93 -2.91
C ALA A 74 2.77 -19.86 -3.99
N ASP A 75 1.96 -18.78 -4.00
CA ASP A 75 2.16 -17.67 -4.92
C ASP A 75 3.54 -17.03 -4.74
N VAL A 76 3.96 -16.79 -3.48
CA VAL A 76 5.28 -16.24 -3.16
C VAL A 76 6.41 -17.12 -3.68
N LEU A 77 6.29 -18.44 -3.52
CA LEU A 77 7.24 -19.41 -4.07
C LEU A 77 7.32 -19.31 -5.61
N VAL A 78 6.17 -19.27 -6.28
CA VAL A 78 6.11 -19.18 -7.75
C VAL A 78 6.77 -17.89 -8.22
N TYR A 79 6.47 -16.74 -7.58
CA TYR A 79 7.09 -15.46 -7.92
C TYR A 79 8.60 -15.48 -7.71
N ASN A 80 9.07 -16.01 -6.57
CA ASN A 80 10.50 -16.14 -6.29
C ASN A 80 11.22 -16.96 -7.38
N ALA A 81 10.65 -18.10 -7.75
CA ALA A 81 11.20 -18.98 -8.78
C ALA A 81 11.25 -18.31 -10.16
N LEU A 82 10.19 -17.59 -10.54
CA LEU A 82 10.12 -16.86 -11.82
C LEU A 82 11.13 -15.69 -11.85
N LEU A 83 11.27 -14.93 -10.77
CA LEU A 83 12.25 -13.86 -10.67
C LEU A 83 13.68 -14.42 -10.76
N TYR A 84 13.96 -15.52 -10.07
CA TYR A 84 15.25 -16.20 -10.18
C TYR A 84 15.53 -16.69 -11.62
N ALA A 85 14.54 -17.31 -12.27
CA ALA A 85 14.66 -17.76 -13.66
C ALA A 85 14.88 -16.60 -14.65
N THR A 86 14.36 -15.40 -14.33
CA THR A 86 14.50 -14.21 -15.18
C THR A 86 15.83 -13.50 -15.00
N TYR A 87 16.25 -13.33 -13.75
CA TYR A 87 17.41 -12.47 -13.43
C TYR A 87 18.68 -13.24 -13.09
N HIS A 88 18.57 -14.54 -12.80
CA HIS A 88 19.70 -15.44 -12.45
C HIS A 88 20.55 -14.96 -11.26
N VAL A 89 19.94 -14.20 -10.34
CA VAL A 89 20.54 -13.75 -9.08
C VAL A 89 19.68 -14.21 -7.90
N PRO A 90 20.20 -14.24 -6.66
CA PRO A 90 19.38 -14.54 -5.47
C PRO A 90 18.14 -13.65 -5.38
N VAL A 91 17.01 -14.23 -4.95
CA VAL A 91 15.75 -13.51 -4.76
C VAL A 91 15.32 -13.63 -3.31
N HIS A 92 15.17 -12.50 -2.64
CA HIS A 92 14.60 -12.42 -1.30
C HIS A 92 13.13 -12.01 -1.38
N SER A 93 12.24 -12.82 -0.82
CA SER A 93 10.79 -12.54 -0.81
C SER A 93 10.31 -12.19 0.59
N ILE A 94 9.54 -11.09 0.69
CA ILE A 94 8.97 -10.54 1.92
C ILE A 94 7.46 -10.42 1.75
N VAL A 95 6.68 -11.00 2.66
CA VAL A 95 5.23 -10.79 2.74
C VAL A 95 4.93 -9.89 3.93
N ILE A 96 4.38 -8.72 3.66
CA ILE A 96 4.01 -7.73 4.68
C ILE A 96 2.52 -7.82 4.94
N LEU A 97 2.17 -8.34 6.11
CA LEU A 97 0.80 -8.45 6.59
C LEU A 97 0.39 -7.13 7.26
N LEU A 98 -0.63 -6.46 6.72
CA LEU A 98 -1.03 -5.11 7.11
C LEU A 98 -1.93 -5.09 8.35
N ARG A 99 -2.66 -6.19 8.62
CA ARG A 99 -3.58 -6.32 9.76
C ARG A 99 -3.77 -7.78 10.16
N PRO A 100 -4.22 -8.07 11.39
CA PRO A 100 -4.38 -9.45 11.88
C PRO A 100 -5.24 -10.35 10.98
N GLN A 101 -6.26 -9.80 10.31
CA GLN A 101 -7.13 -10.55 9.40
C GLN A 101 -6.41 -11.04 8.13
N ALA A 102 -5.21 -10.55 7.84
CA ALA A 102 -4.37 -11.07 6.77
C ALA A 102 -3.58 -12.32 7.17
N ALA A 103 -3.50 -12.63 8.47
CA ALA A 103 -2.79 -13.81 8.95
C ALA A 103 -3.47 -15.10 8.49
N HIS A 104 -2.66 -16.07 8.07
CA HIS A 104 -3.10 -17.41 7.75
C HIS A 104 -2.05 -18.42 8.24
N ALA A 105 -2.48 -19.61 8.65
CA ALA A 105 -1.57 -20.64 9.18
C ALA A 105 -0.47 -21.03 8.17
N ASN A 106 -0.78 -21.01 6.88
CA ASN A 106 0.17 -21.34 5.82
C ASN A 106 1.23 -20.24 5.57
N LEU A 107 1.05 -19.03 6.12
CA LEU A 107 2.06 -17.95 6.04
C LEU A 107 3.05 -18.08 7.20
N SER A 108 3.76 -19.21 7.20
CA SER A 108 4.74 -19.57 8.24
C SER A 108 6.16 -19.05 7.98
N GLY A 109 6.43 -18.53 6.78
CA GLY A 109 7.77 -18.18 6.32
C GLY A 109 8.52 -19.35 5.67
N VAL A 110 7.89 -20.53 5.59
CA VAL A 110 8.49 -21.75 5.02
C VAL A 110 7.49 -22.49 4.15
N VAL A 111 7.92 -22.91 2.98
CA VAL A 111 7.20 -23.91 2.16
C VAL A 111 8.14 -25.09 1.96
N SER A 112 7.72 -26.27 2.35
CA SER A 112 8.55 -27.46 2.17
C SER A 112 7.70 -28.68 1.84
N TYR A 113 8.23 -29.55 1.01
CA TYR A 113 7.68 -30.88 0.76
C TYR A 113 8.77 -31.88 0.37
N ALA A 114 8.50 -33.15 0.58
CA ALA A 114 9.27 -34.25 0.06
C ALA A 114 8.35 -35.19 -0.75
N ALA A 115 8.85 -35.65 -1.89
CA ALA A 115 8.14 -36.63 -2.70
C ALA A 115 8.02 -37.98 -1.94
N ARG A 116 6.90 -38.69 -2.10
CA ARG A 116 6.68 -39.99 -1.46
C ARG A 116 7.74 -41.04 -1.85
N SER A 117 8.36 -40.91 -3.01
CA SER A 117 9.44 -41.77 -3.48
C SER A 117 10.77 -41.55 -2.74
N GLY A 118 10.88 -40.55 -1.86
CA GLY A 118 12.15 -40.11 -1.26
C GLY A 118 13.09 -39.43 -2.26
N ARG A 119 12.67 -39.30 -3.52
CA ARG A 119 13.47 -38.63 -4.58
C ARG A 119 12.75 -37.33 -4.96
N GLY A 120 13.39 -36.22 -4.69
CA GLY A 120 12.84 -34.87 -4.90
C GLY A 120 12.26 -34.28 -3.61
N SER A 121 12.78 -33.15 -3.26
CA SER A 121 12.31 -32.33 -2.16
C SER A 121 12.44 -30.86 -2.54
N MET A 122 11.67 -30.02 -1.88
CA MET A 122 11.77 -28.58 -1.99
C MET A 122 11.72 -27.98 -0.61
N ALA A 123 12.57 -27.00 -0.37
CA ALA A 123 12.52 -26.14 0.81
C ALA A 123 12.70 -24.69 0.32
N PHE A 124 11.74 -23.84 0.66
CA PHE A 124 11.74 -22.43 0.33
C PHE A 124 11.44 -21.64 1.59
N THR A 125 12.25 -20.62 1.84
CA THR A 125 12.06 -19.70 2.97
C THR A 125 11.79 -18.30 2.45
N TYR A 126 10.93 -17.57 3.14
CA TYR A 126 10.57 -16.18 2.86
C TYR A 126 10.26 -15.47 4.17
N GLU A 127 10.37 -14.16 4.17
CA GLU A 127 10.10 -13.35 5.35
C GLU A 127 8.60 -13.03 5.47
N VAL A 128 8.08 -13.04 6.71
CA VAL A 128 6.71 -12.62 7.02
C VAL A 128 6.73 -11.54 8.08
N VAL A 129 6.42 -10.32 7.66
CA VAL A 129 6.35 -9.14 8.54
C VAL A 129 4.91 -8.92 8.96
N ARG A 130 4.65 -8.84 10.27
CA ARG A 130 3.34 -8.54 10.85
C ARG A 130 3.37 -7.13 11.41
N LEU A 131 2.85 -6.14 10.65
CA LEU A 131 2.98 -4.73 11.05
C LEU A 131 2.36 -4.44 12.42
N TRP A 132 1.25 -5.06 12.76
CA TRP A 132 0.59 -4.86 14.07
C TRP A 132 1.40 -5.38 15.28
N GLN A 133 2.50 -6.09 15.05
CA GLN A 133 3.43 -6.54 16.09
C GLN A 133 4.64 -5.63 16.24
N ARG A 134 4.93 -4.76 15.27
CA ARG A 134 5.98 -3.76 15.35
C ARG A 134 5.45 -2.51 16.06
N PRO A 135 6.14 -1.97 17.07
CA PRO A 135 5.72 -0.75 17.74
C PRO A 135 5.52 0.40 16.74
N ALA A 136 4.42 1.15 16.86
CA ALA A 136 4.19 2.33 16.02
C ALA A 136 5.33 3.35 16.13
N GLU A 137 5.94 3.45 17.31
CA GLU A 137 7.09 4.34 17.58
C GLU A 137 8.32 3.96 16.75
N GLU A 138 8.61 2.68 16.63
CA GLU A 138 9.71 2.17 15.81
C GLU A 138 9.49 2.53 14.33
N LEU A 139 8.26 2.36 13.85
CA LEU A 139 7.90 2.71 12.48
C LEU A 139 7.95 4.22 12.22
N LEU A 140 7.62 5.05 13.21
CA LEU A 140 7.76 6.51 13.13
C LEU A 140 9.22 6.97 13.14
N ALA A 141 10.09 6.26 13.88
CA ALA A 141 11.52 6.57 13.96
C ALA A 141 12.30 6.02 12.73
N GLY A 142 11.66 5.24 11.90
CA GLY A 142 12.25 4.67 10.69
C GLY A 142 12.45 5.69 9.58
N ALA A 143 12.74 5.19 8.37
CA ALA A 143 12.91 6.02 7.19
C ALA A 143 11.61 6.74 6.81
N LEU A 144 11.72 7.96 6.28
CA LEU A 144 10.62 8.89 6.01
C LEU A 144 9.48 8.25 5.21
N GLY A 145 9.82 7.51 4.14
CA GLY A 145 8.84 6.89 3.24
C GLY A 145 7.99 5.81 3.86
N THR A 146 8.41 5.22 4.99
CA THR A 146 7.70 4.14 5.68
C THR A 146 6.93 4.61 6.91
N THR A 147 7.08 5.87 7.32
CA THR A 147 6.38 6.42 8.49
C THR A 147 4.85 6.27 8.45
N PRO A 148 4.14 6.29 7.29
CA PRO A 148 2.70 6.01 7.23
C PRO A 148 2.31 4.63 7.75
N LEU A 149 3.20 3.64 7.70
CA LEU A 149 2.96 2.29 8.22
C LEU A 149 2.76 2.28 9.74
N ALA A 150 3.22 3.30 10.45
CA ALA A 150 3.01 3.46 11.89
C ALA A 150 1.53 3.44 12.29
N MET A 151 0.63 3.87 11.38
CA MET A 151 -0.82 3.79 11.59
C MET A 151 -1.31 2.34 11.71
N LEU A 152 -0.54 1.36 11.24
CA LEU A 152 -0.82 -0.08 11.32
C LEU A 152 -0.02 -0.79 12.44
N GLY A 153 0.93 -0.11 13.06
CA GLY A 153 1.81 -0.65 14.09
C GLY A 153 1.09 -1.01 15.40
N ALA A 154 1.80 -1.69 16.29
CA ALA A 154 1.33 -1.96 17.65
C ALA A 154 1.14 -0.65 18.42
N LEU A 155 0.01 -0.52 19.09
CA LEU A 155 -0.39 0.65 19.87
C LEU A 155 -0.34 0.31 21.37
N PRO A 156 -0.19 1.31 22.25
CA PRO A 156 -0.22 1.13 23.70
C PRO A 156 -1.52 0.43 24.15
N GLN A 157 -1.40 -0.51 25.08
CA GLN A 157 -2.55 -1.17 25.69
C GLN A 157 -3.27 -0.24 26.68
N GLY A 158 -4.58 -0.43 26.83
CA GLY A 158 -5.39 0.34 27.79
C GLY A 158 -5.79 1.75 27.34
N VAL A 159 -5.42 2.15 26.12
CA VAL A 159 -5.82 3.42 25.51
C VAL A 159 -6.90 3.16 24.46
N ALA A 160 -7.89 4.04 24.36
CA ALA A 160 -8.90 3.94 23.29
C ALA A 160 -8.23 4.01 21.92
N LEU A 161 -8.69 3.17 20.98
CA LEU A 161 -8.06 3.04 19.65
C LEU A 161 -7.97 4.39 18.92
N SER A 162 -9.03 5.19 18.98
CA SER A 162 -9.07 6.54 18.38
C SER A 162 -8.00 7.46 18.94
N ASP A 163 -7.79 7.42 20.28
CA ASP A 163 -6.85 8.30 20.97
C ASP A 163 -5.41 7.89 20.68
N ALA A 164 -5.15 6.56 20.69
CA ALA A 164 -3.86 6.02 20.33
C ALA A 164 -3.49 6.34 18.86
N LEU A 165 -4.43 6.21 17.92
CA LEU A 165 -4.23 6.57 16.51
C LEU A 165 -4.02 8.09 16.36
N THR A 166 -4.74 8.91 17.12
CA THR A 166 -4.56 10.36 17.12
C THR A 166 -3.16 10.74 17.57
N ALA A 167 -2.65 10.10 18.64
CA ALA A 167 -1.29 10.33 19.12
C ALA A 167 -0.23 9.93 18.06
N VAL A 168 -0.42 8.82 17.36
CA VAL A 168 0.47 8.41 16.26
C VAL A 168 0.41 9.42 15.11
N ALA A 169 -0.79 9.86 14.71
CA ALA A 169 -0.97 10.84 13.64
C ALA A 169 -0.31 12.19 14.00
N GLN A 170 -0.42 12.64 15.25
CA GLN A 170 0.24 13.87 15.74
C GLN A 170 1.76 13.79 15.57
N ARG A 171 2.36 12.66 15.96
CA ARG A 171 3.81 12.46 15.84
C ARG A 171 4.26 12.33 14.40
N LEU A 172 3.48 11.64 13.56
CA LEU A 172 3.72 11.55 12.14
C LEU A 172 3.77 12.96 11.53
N ILE A 173 2.76 13.79 11.78
CA ILE A 173 2.71 15.16 11.27
C ILE A 173 3.92 15.96 11.76
N ALA A 174 4.24 15.89 13.04
CA ALA A 174 5.40 16.59 13.59
C ALA A 174 6.74 16.11 13.00
N HIS A 175 6.84 14.83 12.63
CA HIS A 175 8.00 14.28 11.93
C HIS A 175 8.09 14.81 10.50
N LEU A 176 6.99 14.77 9.77
CA LEU A 176 6.93 15.27 8.39
C LEU A 176 7.19 16.77 8.28
N GLU A 177 6.75 17.57 9.24
CA GLU A 177 7.04 19.02 9.30
C GLU A 177 8.53 19.33 9.41
N ARG A 178 9.30 18.46 10.06
CA ARG A 178 10.74 18.64 10.23
C ARG A 178 11.58 18.14 9.06
N GLU A 179 11.15 17.07 8.41
CA GLU A 179 12.03 16.28 7.53
C GLU A 179 11.54 16.16 6.08
N ALA A 180 10.25 16.45 5.83
CA ALA A 180 9.68 16.29 4.51
C ALA A 180 9.48 17.63 3.79
N SER A 181 9.66 17.65 2.48
CA SER A 181 9.13 18.73 1.64
C SER A 181 7.60 18.72 1.67
N ARG A 182 6.97 19.85 1.29
CA ARG A 182 5.51 19.96 1.27
C ARG A 182 4.83 18.86 0.43
N ASP A 183 5.39 18.54 -0.73
CA ASP A 183 4.85 17.51 -1.62
C ASP A 183 5.04 16.09 -1.05
N GLN A 184 6.16 15.82 -0.39
CA GLN A 184 6.38 14.56 0.31
C GLN A 184 5.42 14.41 1.49
N ALA A 185 5.27 15.46 2.32
CA ALA A 185 4.33 15.47 3.44
C ALA A 185 2.91 15.15 2.99
N ARG A 186 2.44 15.79 1.90
CA ARG A 186 1.13 15.51 1.31
C ARG A 186 0.96 14.04 0.94
N LYS A 187 1.91 13.46 0.19
CA LYS A 187 1.84 12.05 -0.23
C LYS A 187 1.83 11.10 0.96
N LEU A 188 2.70 11.34 1.95
CA LEU A 188 2.84 10.49 3.13
C LEU A 188 1.63 10.59 4.06
N LEU A 189 1.05 11.79 4.24
CA LEU A 189 -0.19 11.98 5.01
C LEU A 189 -1.39 11.32 4.33
N THR A 190 -1.51 11.46 3.01
CA THR A 190 -2.56 10.77 2.25
C THR A 190 -2.44 9.25 2.41
N ALA A 191 -1.21 8.71 2.34
CA ALA A 191 -0.97 7.29 2.57
C ALA A 191 -1.35 6.87 4.00
N ALA A 192 -0.96 7.65 5.02
CA ALA A 192 -1.30 7.38 6.41
C ALA A 192 -2.82 7.37 6.65
N PHE A 193 -3.54 8.35 6.09
CA PHE A 193 -4.99 8.41 6.18
C PHE A 193 -5.65 7.17 5.55
N VAL A 194 -5.24 6.80 4.34
CA VAL A 194 -5.76 5.62 3.64
C VAL A 194 -5.47 4.34 4.43
N LEU A 195 -4.25 4.17 4.94
CA LEU A 195 -3.87 3.00 5.75
C LEU A 195 -4.64 2.92 7.07
N THR A 196 -4.97 4.06 7.69
CA THR A 196 -5.81 4.10 8.88
C THR A 196 -7.16 3.44 8.65
N GLY A 197 -7.72 3.55 7.45
CA GLY A 197 -8.96 2.88 7.03
C GLY A 197 -8.90 1.34 7.05
N LEU A 198 -7.72 0.72 7.16
CA LEU A 198 -7.59 -0.73 7.42
C LEU A 198 -7.88 -1.12 8.87
N ARG A 199 -7.83 -0.18 9.81
CA ARG A 199 -8.05 -0.41 11.26
C ARG A 199 -9.39 0.12 11.75
N VAL A 200 -9.84 1.24 11.20
CA VAL A 200 -11.05 1.93 11.65
C VAL A 200 -11.90 2.35 10.45
N ARG A 201 -13.18 2.62 10.71
CA ARG A 201 -14.07 3.17 9.68
C ARG A 201 -13.62 4.56 9.26
N ARG A 202 -13.99 4.97 8.05
CA ARG A 202 -13.58 6.25 7.45
C ARG A 202 -13.94 7.47 8.29
N ASP A 203 -15.13 7.47 8.90
CA ASP A 203 -15.57 8.53 9.80
C ASP A 203 -14.63 8.69 11.01
N VAL A 204 -14.22 7.57 11.61
CA VAL A 204 -13.24 7.56 12.71
C VAL A 204 -11.85 7.98 12.23
N ALA A 205 -11.41 7.52 11.05
CA ALA A 205 -10.15 7.96 10.46
C ALA A 205 -10.14 9.49 10.26
N ARG A 206 -11.22 10.05 9.70
CA ARG A 206 -11.37 11.51 9.58
C ARG A 206 -11.28 12.22 10.95
N GLN A 207 -11.91 11.65 11.97
CA GLN A 207 -11.88 12.22 13.32
C GLN A 207 -10.46 12.20 13.91
N VAL A 208 -9.71 11.11 13.75
CA VAL A 208 -8.31 10.98 14.15
C VAL A 208 -7.47 12.13 13.59
N PHE A 209 -7.54 12.37 12.28
CA PHE A 209 -6.75 13.42 11.63
C PHE A 209 -7.29 14.84 11.90
N ARG A 210 -8.60 15.02 12.13
CA ARG A 210 -9.18 16.29 12.59
C ARG A 210 -8.78 16.61 14.03
N GLY A 211 -8.65 15.61 14.90
CA GLY A 211 -8.17 15.79 16.29
C GLY A 211 -6.78 16.40 16.34
N VAL A 212 -5.93 16.07 15.37
CA VAL A 212 -4.60 16.71 15.22
C VAL A 212 -4.71 18.17 14.81
N ARG A 213 -5.65 18.50 13.93
CA ARG A 213 -5.90 19.88 13.48
C ARG A 213 -6.28 20.83 14.63
N ALA A 214 -7.15 20.39 15.53
CA ALA A 214 -7.62 21.25 16.66
C ALA A 214 -6.47 21.70 17.59
N MET A 215 -5.32 21.03 17.52
CA MET A 215 -4.12 21.36 18.30
C MET A 215 -3.09 22.22 17.56
N ARG A 216 -3.26 22.42 16.25
CA ARG A 216 -2.35 23.21 15.39
C ARG A 216 -3.16 24.00 14.38
N ASP A 217 -2.92 25.27 14.23
CA ASP A 217 -3.58 26.20 13.26
C ASP A 217 -3.28 25.86 11.79
N SER A 218 -3.35 24.59 11.41
CA SER A 218 -2.93 24.13 10.10
C SER A 218 -4.11 23.72 9.22
N ASP A 219 -4.86 24.71 8.71
CA ASP A 219 -5.80 24.55 7.59
C ASP A 219 -5.12 23.88 6.38
N THR A 220 -3.81 24.05 6.26
CA THR A 220 -2.99 23.52 5.17
C THR A 220 -2.98 22.00 5.13
N TYR A 221 -2.92 21.30 6.28
CA TYR A 221 -2.81 19.84 6.28
C TYR A 221 -4.12 19.13 5.93
N LEU A 222 -5.27 19.68 6.31
CA LEU A 222 -6.55 19.08 5.90
C LEU A 222 -6.84 19.34 4.43
N ALA A 223 -6.55 20.54 3.94
CA ALA A 223 -6.65 20.82 2.51
C ALA A 223 -5.74 19.88 1.70
N ILE A 224 -4.53 19.61 2.19
CA ILE A 224 -3.60 18.65 1.58
C ILE A 224 -4.16 17.22 1.58
N LEU A 225 -4.81 16.78 2.66
CA LEU A 225 -5.45 15.46 2.75
C LEU A 225 -6.66 15.37 1.81
N GLU A 226 -7.50 16.38 1.82
CA GLU A 226 -8.69 16.46 0.96
C GLU A 226 -8.30 16.48 -0.52
N GLU A 227 -7.32 17.29 -0.91
CA GLU A 227 -6.77 17.31 -2.29
C GLU A 227 -6.14 15.97 -2.68
N GLY A 228 -5.42 15.31 -1.76
CA GLY A 228 -4.80 14.00 -2.01
C GLY A 228 -5.84 12.89 -2.17
N GLU A 229 -6.91 12.89 -1.38
CA GLU A 229 -8.03 11.95 -1.51
C GLU A 229 -8.79 12.17 -2.81
N GLU A 230 -9.05 13.43 -3.15
CA GLU A 230 -9.73 13.82 -4.38
C GLU A 230 -8.94 13.36 -5.62
N ALA A 231 -7.65 13.68 -5.68
CA ALA A 231 -6.78 13.27 -6.77
C ALA A 231 -6.74 11.74 -6.94
N LYS A 232 -6.69 11.00 -5.84
CA LYS A 232 -6.67 9.55 -5.84
C LYS A 232 -8.01 8.95 -6.28
N ALA A 233 -9.12 9.47 -5.77
CA ALA A 233 -10.46 9.03 -6.17
C ALA A 233 -10.65 9.22 -7.67
N LYS A 234 -10.28 10.39 -8.21
CA LYS A 234 -10.31 10.68 -9.64
C LYS A 234 -9.45 9.73 -10.47
N ALA A 235 -8.24 9.43 -10.00
CA ALA A 235 -7.35 8.47 -10.68
C ALA A 235 -7.93 7.05 -10.72
N VAL A 236 -8.61 6.61 -9.65
CA VAL A 236 -9.31 5.32 -9.62
C VAL A 236 -10.48 5.31 -10.61
N ILE A 237 -11.30 6.37 -10.61
CA ILE A 237 -12.44 6.49 -11.53
C ILE A 237 -11.97 6.46 -12.97
N LEU A 238 -10.94 7.24 -13.34
CA LEU A 238 -10.38 7.26 -14.70
C LEU A 238 -9.90 5.87 -15.12
N ARG A 239 -9.06 5.24 -14.30
CA ARG A 239 -8.50 3.92 -14.62
C ARG A 239 -9.54 2.81 -14.75
N GLN A 240 -10.54 2.78 -13.87
CA GLN A 240 -11.58 1.74 -13.91
C GLN A 240 -12.64 2.05 -14.99
N GLY A 241 -12.99 3.31 -15.14
CA GLY A 241 -13.91 3.76 -16.18
C GLY A 241 -13.34 3.53 -17.59
N GLU A 242 -12.04 3.78 -17.79
CA GLU A 242 -11.36 3.49 -19.07
C GLU A 242 -11.43 2.01 -19.44
N LYS A 243 -11.22 1.12 -18.48
CA LYS A 243 -11.34 -0.32 -18.68
C LYS A 243 -12.75 -0.76 -19.09
N ARG A 244 -13.76 -0.01 -18.67
CA ARG A 244 -15.17 -0.37 -18.84
C ARG A 244 -15.85 0.35 -20.00
N PHE A 245 -15.55 1.63 -20.17
CA PHE A 245 -16.21 2.52 -21.13
C PHE A 245 -15.29 2.98 -22.27
N GLY A 246 -14.01 2.58 -22.23
CA GLY A 246 -12.97 3.09 -23.12
C GLY A 246 -12.39 4.42 -22.62
N PRO A 247 -11.41 5.00 -23.35
CA PRO A 247 -10.70 6.21 -22.95
C PRO A 247 -11.68 7.40 -22.77
N PRO A 248 -11.53 8.19 -21.70
CA PRO A 248 -12.39 9.33 -21.43
C PRO A 248 -12.10 10.47 -22.43
N GLY A 249 -13.14 11.08 -22.97
CA GLY A 249 -13.02 12.29 -23.76
C GLY A 249 -12.66 13.51 -22.89
N GLU A 250 -12.21 14.60 -23.53
CA GLU A 250 -11.82 15.84 -22.82
C GLU A 250 -12.94 16.40 -21.92
N SER A 251 -14.19 16.35 -22.38
CA SER A 251 -15.34 16.81 -21.60
C SER A 251 -15.58 15.98 -20.33
N VAL A 252 -15.35 14.66 -20.39
CA VAL A 252 -15.46 13.74 -19.25
C VAL A 252 -14.36 14.05 -18.24
N THR A 253 -13.14 14.23 -18.72
CA THR A 253 -11.98 14.56 -17.88
C THR A 253 -12.16 15.90 -17.20
N ALA A 254 -12.64 16.91 -17.93
CA ALA A 254 -12.93 18.25 -17.36
C ALA A 254 -14.02 18.19 -16.29
N ARG A 255 -15.13 17.47 -16.54
CA ARG A 255 -16.21 17.29 -15.56
C ARG A 255 -15.77 16.55 -14.32
N LEU A 256 -14.97 15.48 -14.47
CA LEU A 256 -14.45 14.74 -13.33
C LEU A 256 -13.48 15.59 -12.50
N ASN A 257 -12.64 16.38 -13.16
CA ASN A 257 -11.69 17.27 -12.47
C ASN A 257 -12.40 18.38 -11.70
N ALA A 258 -13.60 18.81 -12.11
CA ALA A 258 -14.40 19.81 -11.43
C ALA A 258 -15.10 19.27 -10.17
N ILE A 259 -15.13 17.96 -9.92
CA ILE A 259 -15.74 17.38 -8.72
C ILE A 259 -14.75 17.46 -7.57
N THR A 260 -15.08 18.22 -6.54
CA THR A 260 -14.29 18.35 -5.30
C THR A 260 -14.95 17.65 -4.11
N ASP A 261 -16.21 17.26 -4.23
CA ASP A 261 -16.95 16.51 -3.22
C ASP A 261 -16.52 15.04 -3.19
N LEU A 262 -15.83 14.67 -2.11
CA LEU A 262 -15.32 13.31 -1.89
C LEU A 262 -16.43 12.27 -1.76
N ASP A 263 -17.56 12.62 -1.13
CA ASP A 263 -18.67 11.67 -1.00
C ASP A 263 -19.32 11.39 -2.37
N ARG A 264 -19.30 12.39 -3.27
CA ARG A 264 -19.70 12.19 -4.68
C ARG A 264 -18.71 11.31 -5.42
N LEU A 265 -17.41 11.53 -5.27
CA LEU A 265 -16.39 10.69 -5.89
C LEU A 265 -16.48 9.23 -5.42
N ASP A 266 -16.76 8.99 -4.15
CA ASP A 266 -16.99 7.65 -3.62
C ASP A 266 -18.22 6.98 -4.23
N ARG A 267 -19.35 7.70 -4.33
CA ARG A 267 -20.54 7.19 -5.03
C ARG A 267 -20.26 6.80 -6.49
N LEU A 268 -19.44 7.58 -7.20
CA LEU A 268 -19.03 7.25 -8.56
C LEU A 268 -18.16 5.97 -8.60
N ILE A 269 -17.28 5.79 -7.62
CA ILE A 269 -16.47 4.58 -7.48
C ILE A 269 -17.38 3.37 -7.23
N ASP A 270 -18.32 3.45 -6.30
CA ASP A 270 -19.26 2.38 -6.01
C ASP A 270 -20.07 1.99 -7.25
N ARG A 271 -20.60 2.97 -7.98
CA ARG A 271 -21.33 2.72 -9.25
C ARG A 271 -20.47 2.04 -10.32
N LEU A 272 -19.19 2.35 -10.38
CA LEU A 272 -18.27 1.64 -11.28
C LEU A 272 -18.10 0.18 -10.86
N PHE A 273 -18.00 -0.11 -9.57
CA PHE A 273 -17.81 -1.47 -9.07
C PHE A 273 -19.09 -2.30 -9.12
N ASP A 274 -20.24 -1.73 -8.78
CA ASP A 274 -21.55 -2.40 -8.84
C ASP A 274 -22.08 -2.58 -10.26
N ALA A 275 -21.34 -2.08 -11.24
CA ALA A 275 -21.68 -2.15 -12.65
C ALA A 275 -23.02 -1.48 -13.03
N THR A 276 -23.48 -0.51 -12.24
CA THR A 276 -24.75 0.19 -12.46
C THR A 276 -24.66 1.31 -13.50
N ALA A 277 -23.47 1.81 -13.82
CA ALA A 277 -23.25 2.79 -14.88
C ALA A 277 -22.95 2.09 -16.23
N SER A 278 -23.54 2.63 -17.31
CA SER A 278 -23.41 2.10 -18.68
C SER A 278 -22.43 2.90 -19.56
N SER A 279 -22.11 4.13 -19.19
CA SER A 279 -21.20 5.03 -19.91
C SER A 279 -20.59 6.07 -19.01
N TRP A 280 -19.58 6.80 -19.49
CA TRP A 280 -19.00 7.94 -18.78
C TRP A 280 -20.01 9.03 -18.45
N GLN A 281 -20.93 9.30 -19.36
CA GLN A 281 -21.97 10.31 -19.14
C GLN A 281 -22.95 9.86 -18.05
N ASP A 282 -23.45 8.65 -18.14
CA ASP A 282 -24.33 8.04 -17.15
C ASP A 282 -23.65 8.00 -15.75
N LEU A 283 -22.37 7.70 -15.69
CA LEU A 283 -21.60 7.73 -14.45
C LEU A 283 -21.59 9.15 -13.83
N LEU A 284 -21.27 10.18 -14.62
CA LEU A 284 -21.06 11.54 -14.15
C LEU A 284 -22.38 12.35 -13.97
N ASP A 285 -23.50 11.91 -14.53
CA ASP A 285 -24.80 12.57 -14.41
C ASP A 285 -25.49 12.29 -13.06
N THR A 286 -24.92 11.44 -12.25
CA THR A 286 -25.39 11.16 -10.88
C THR A 286 -25.05 12.33 -9.95
N GLN A 287 -26.07 12.82 -9.22
CA GLN A 287 -25.94 13.82 -8.17
C GLN A 287 -25.42 13.24 -6.87
#